data_576cf06a3d0c28a92fdfd86ca3fb7b11
#
_entry.id   576cf06a3d0c28a92fdfd86ca3fb7b11
#
_cell.length_a   1.000
_cell.length_b   1.000
_cell.length_c   1.000
_cell.angle_alpha   90.00
_cell.angle_beta   90.00
_cell.angle_gamma   90.00
#
_symmetry.space_group_name_H-M   'P 1'
#
loop_
_entity.id
_entity.type
_entity.pdbx_description
1 polymer ?
#
loop_
_entity_poly.entity_id
_entity_poly.type
_entity_poly.pdbx_seq_one_letter_code
_entity_poly.pdbx_strand_id
1 'polypeptide(L)'
;MRWLICLLACAAMSAHAQERYTRTPSGASVEEVLVTGEHPGPGMWQVINGDNTLWILGTHAPLPQRLVWRSQEVEFAISEAQQVIDAYSASFTLRGGNPLAMKGKPLRRVLPRRAYSQWRSLKRKYIGDNDDVETALPVTAALVLRSNALAQAGLGNSDNVLRELHRLAKAYQVPVTNSHQVTKIISGLPTGKDAERRGVDFLLATMRNVESDLQAARARANAWAVGDIGALRAQAAADTTVAQLYASSWPYLTDEELAALTRETDAKWLQAAVTALKRNHTTVASLPIFMLLDERGLLARLRAEGFEVIEPAY
;
A
#
# COMPACT_ATOMS: atom_id res chain seq x y z
N MET A 1 -53.45 9.01 69.74
CA MET A 1 -53.62 7.95 68.73
C MET A 1 -52.45 8.06 67.78
N ARG A 2 -51.68 7.01 67.75
CA ARG A 2 -50.34 6.87 67.15
C ARG A 2 -50.45 6.68 65.61
N TRP A 3 -49.63 7.38 64.80
CA TRP A 3 -49.26 6.91 63.54
C TRP A 3 -47.77 7.16 63.33
N LEU A 4 -47.01 6.06 63.28
CA LEU A 4 -45.61 5.99 62.91
C LEU A 4 -45.53 6.21 61.39
N ILE A 5 -44.68 7.10 60.93
CA ILE A 5 -44.22 7.18 59.56
C ILE A 5 -42.80 6.63 59.52
N CYS A 6 -42.65 5.42 58.97
CA CYS A 6 -41.36 4.86 58.61
C CYS A 6 -40.84 5.55 57.34
N LEU A 7 -39.79 6.35 57.49
CA LEU A 7 -39.00 6.83 56.40
C LEU A 7 -38.03 5.71 55.97
N LEU A 8 -38.34 5.01 54.90
CA LEU A 8 -37.40 4.16 54.20
C LEU A 8 -36.44 5.05 53.38
N ALA A 9 -35.21 5.16 53.87
CA ALA A 9 -34.12 5.71 53.14
C ALA A 9 -33.70 4.72 52.05
N CYS A 10 -34.09 4.96 50.79
CA CYS A 10 -33.47 4.30 49.62
C CYS A 10 -32.08 4.86 49.47
N ALA A 11 -31.09 4.13 49.96
CA ALA A 11 -29.70 4.32 49.58
C ALA A 11 -29.52 3.87 48.13
N ALA A 12 -29.54 4.81 47.22
CA ALA A 12 -29.08 4.60 45.85
C ALA A 12 -27.58 4.29 45.91
N MET A 13 -27.22 3.02 45.82
CA MET A 13 -25.86 2.61 45.52
C MET A 13 -25.59 2.98 44.04
N SER A 14 -25.02 4.14 43.85
CA SER A 14 -24.34 4.47 42.60
C SER A 14 -23.14 3.54 42.48
N ALA A 15 -23.30 2.44 41.73
CA ALA A 15 -22.21 1.64 41.29
C ALA A 15 -21.38 2.49 40.34
N HIS A 16 -20.35 3.14 40.83
CA HIS A 16 -19.27 3.66 40.02
C HIS A 16 -18.55 2.43 39.46
N ALA A 17 -18.89 2.08 38.21
CA ALA A 17 -18.02 1.28 37.37
C ALA A 17 -16.73 2.08 37.19
N GLN A 18 -15.80 1.90 38.10
CA GLN A 18 -14.44 2.34 37.94
C GLN A 18 -13.86 1.45 36.85
N GLU A 19 -13.91 1.90 35.58
CA GLU A 19 -13.07 1.37 34.54
C GLU A 19 -11.63 1.44 35.05
N ARG A 20 -11.14 0.31 35.51
CA ARG A 20 -9.72 0.11 35.75
C ARG A 20 -9.06 0.19 34.40
N TYR A 21 -8.61 1.37 34.04
CA TYR A 21 -7.58 1.56 33.04
C TYR A 21 -6.37 0.76 33.56
N THR A 22 -6.28 -0.49 33.15
CA THR A 22 -5.06 -1.26 33.30
C THR A 22 -4.02 -0.57 32.40
N ARG A 23 -3.20 0.22 33.07
CA ARG A 23 -1.99 0.80 32.48
C ARG A 23 -1.19 -0.39 31.94
N THR A 24 -1.24 -0.60 30.64
CA THR A 24 -0.38 -1.58 29.95
C THR A 24 1.07 -1.23 30.28
N PRO A 25 1.92 -2.19 30.71
CA PRO A 25 3.30 -1.90 30.99
C PRO A 25 3.92 -1.30 29.72
N SER A 26 4.52 -0.13 29.87
CA SER A 26 5.28 0.54 28.83
C SER A 26 6.35 -0.42 28.30
N GLY A 27 6.17 -0.92 27.06
CA GLY A 27 7.16 -1.76 26.40
C GLY A 27 6.64 -3.01 25.68
N ALA A 28 5.41 -3.46 25.91
CA ALA A 28 4.83 -4.52 25.10
C ALA A 28 4.23 -3.88 23.84
N SER A 29 4.88 -4.04 22.69
CA SER A 29 4.26 -3.74 21.41
C SER A 29 3.07 -4.71 21.24
N VAL A 30 1.85 -4.16 21.22
CA VAL A 30 0.68 -4.96 20.85
C VAL A 30 0.91 -5.40 19.40
N GLU A 31 1.06 -6.70 19.20
CA GLU A 31 1.17 -7.24 17.84
C GLU A 31 -0.20 -7.12 17.18
N GLU A 32 -0.28 -6.33 16.13
CA GLU A 32 -1.51 -6.15 15.37
C GLU A 32 -1.86 -7.43 14.62
N VAL A 33 -3.03 -8.00 14.91
CA VAL A 33 -3.52 -9.23 14.28
C VAL A 33 -4.08 -8.87 12.90
N LEU A 34 -3.67 -9.61 11.87
CA LEU A 34 -4.19 -9.42 10.53
C LEU A 34 -5.65 -9.88 10.42
N VAL A 35 -6.46 -9.08 9.76
CA VAL A 35 -7.83 -9.47 9.39
C VAL A 35 -7.80 -10.64 8.40
N THR A 36 -8.80 -11.51 8.50
CA THR A 36 -8.96 -12.69 7.64
C THR A 36 -10.42 -12.81 7.22
N GLY A 37 -10.68 -13.58 6.18
CA GLY A 37 -12.02 -13.78 5.66
C GLY A 37 -12.41 -12.79 4.59
N GLU A 38 -13.72 -12.62 4.37
CA GLU A 38 -14.26 -11.77 3.32
C GLU A 38 -14.41 -10.32 3.82
N HIS A 39 -13.83 -9.38 3.06
CA HIS A 39 -13.90 -7.96 3.34
C HIS A 39 -14.09 -7.16 2.04
N PRO A 40 -14.89 -6.06 2.07
CA PRO A 40 -15.18 -5.26 0.89
C PRO A 40 -14.04 -4.30 0.49
N GLY A 41 -13.09 -4.03 1.39
CA GLY A 41 -12.14 -2.93 1.19
C GLY A 41 -12.82 -1.55 1.31
N PRO A 42 -12.15 -0.48 0.86
CA PRO A 42 -12.72 0.86 0.87
C PRO A 42 -13.84 1.00 -0.16
N GLY A 43 -14.78 1.91 0.08
CA GLY A 43 -15.71 2.39 -0.93
C GLY A 43 -14.97 3.07 -2.09
N MET A 44 -15.66 3.30 -3.20
CA MET A 44 -15.06 3.89 -4.38
C MET A 44 -15.21 5.43 -4.40
N TRP A 45 -14.17 6.10 -4.89
CA TRP A 45 -14.25 7.52 -5.27
C TRP A 45 -15.05 7.66 -6.55
N GLN A 46 -15.83 8.73 -6.65
CA GLN A 46 -16.58 9.06 -7.85
C GLN A 46 -16.04 10.37 -8.44
N VAL A 47 -15.84 10.37 -9.75
CA VAL A 47 -15.54 11.58 -10.51
C VAL A 47 -16.65 11.77 -11.52
N ILE A 48 -17.33 12.91 -11.48
CA ILE A 48 -18.59 13.15 -12.20
C ILE A 48 -18.39 14.25 -13.24
N ASN A 49 -18.93 14.00 -14.44
CA ASN A 49 -19.01 14.96 -15.54
C ASN A 49 -20.42 14.90 -16.16
N GLY A 50 -21.35 15.72 -15.67
CA GLY A 50 -22.77 15.62 -16.03
C GLY A 50 -23.34 14.26 -15.65
N ASP A 51 -23.81 13.50 -16.64
CA ASP A 51 -24.37 12.16 -16.44
C ASP A 51 -23.30 11.04 -16.45
N ASN A 52 -22.05 11.40 -16.67
CA ASN A 52 -20.94 10.43 -16.75
C ASN A 52 -20.19 10.30 -15.43
N THR A 53 -19.92 9.07 -15.01
CA THR A 53 -19.20 8.78 -13.76
C THR A 53 -18.00 7.88 -13.98
N LEU A 54 -16.86 8.26 -13.42
CA LEU A 54 -15.69 7.42 -13.25
C LEU A 54 -15.60 6.98 -11.80
N TRP A 55 -15.78 5.69 -11.56
CA TRP A 55 -15.60 5.05 -10.27
C TRP A 55 -14.15 4.62 -10.10
N ILE A 56 -13.52 5.02 -9.01
CA ILE A 56 -12.10 4.71 -8.78
C ILE A 56 -11.95 3.86 -7.52
N LEU A 57 -11.49 2.63 -7.69
CA LEU A 57 -11.14 1.73 -6.61
C LEU A 57 -9.74 2.05 -6.07
N GLY A 58 -9.65 2.36 -4.78
CA GLY A 58 -8.37 2.51 -4.09
C GLY A 58 -7.73 1.16 -3.78
N THR A 59 -6.64 0.78 -4.45
CA THR A 59 -5.93 -0.48 -4.20
C THR A 59 -4.82 -0.31 -3.18
N HIS A 60 -4.46 -1.39 -2.47
CA HIS A 60 -3.35 -1.43 -1.52
C HIS A 60 -2.55 -2.73 -1.65
N ALA A 61 -1.26 -2.63 -1.41
CA ALA A 61 -0.34 -3.76 -1.25
C ALA A 61 0.78 -3.36 -0.26
N PRO A 62 1.23 -4.29 0.58
CA PRO A 62 0.79 -5.67 0.71
C PRO A 62 -0.53 -5.82 1.48
N LEU A 63 -1.27 -6.88 1.20
CA LEU A 63 -2.51 -7.24 1.91
C LEU A 63 -2.36 -8.58 2.64
N PRO A 64 -3.24 -8.89 3.62
CA PRO A 64 -3.23 -10.19 4.28
C PRO A 64 -3.40 -11.32 3.27
N GLN A 65 -2.55 -12.35 3.32
CA GLN A 65 -2.58 -13.47 2.38
C GLN A 65 -3.89 -14.27 2.41
N ARG A 66 -4.59 -14.25 3.55
CA ARG A 66 -5.88 -14.93 3.77
C ARG A 66 -7.09 -14.03 3.60
N LEU A 67 -6.88 -12.80 3.13
CA LEU A 67 -7.98 -11.89 2.81
C LEU A 67 -8.68 -12.37 1.54
N VAL A 68 -9.99 -12.52 1.61
CA VAL A 68 -10.88 -12.68 0.47
C VAL A 68 -11.54 -11.33 0.21
N TRP A 69 -11.12 -10.66 -0.84
CA TRP A 69 -11.72 -9.39 -1.20
C TRP A 69 -12.98 -9.61 -2.04
N ARG A 70 -14.06 -9.00 -1.62
CA ARG A 70 -15.33 -8.90 -2.36
C ARG A 70 -15.99 -7.58 -2.08
N SER A 71 -16.41 -6.88 -3.12
CA SER A 71 -17.16 -5.63 -3.02
C SER A 71 -18.36 -5.64 -3.95
N GLN A 72 -19.56 -5.61 -3.37
CA GLN A 72 -20.80 -5.51 -4.13
C GLN A 72 -20.89 -4.18 -4.89
N GLU A 73 -20.36 -3.10 -4.31
CA GLU A 73 -20.28 -1.79 -4.95
C GLU A 73 -19.45 -1.85 -6.24
N VAL A 74 -18.26 -2.48 -6.17
CA VAL A 74 -17.38 -2.63 -7.34
C VAL A 74 -18.02 -3.53 -8.38
N GLU A 75 -18.65 -4.64 -7.98
CA GLU A 75 -19.35 -5.54 -8.89
C GLU A 75 -20.49 -4.81 -9.60
N PHE A 76 -21.30 -4.04 -8.87
CA PHE A 76 -22.37 -3.23 -9.44
C PHE A 76 -21.81 -2.20 -10.43
N ALA A 77 -20.79 -1.43 -10.04
CA ALA A 77 -20.20 -0.43 -10.92
C ALA A 77 -19.62 -1.03 -12.21
N ILE A 78 -19.02 -2.23 -12.13
CA ILE A 78 -18.52 -2.94 -13.32
C ILE A 78 -19.66 -3.43 -14.19
N SER A 79 -20.77 -3.91 -13.61
CA SER A 79 -21.91 -4.39 -14.40
C SER A 79 -22.53 -3.31 -15.29
N GLU A 80 -22.42 -2.03 -14.88
CA GLU A 80 -22.89 -0.87 -15.62
C GLU A 80 -21.82 -0.18 -16.48
N ALA A 81 -20.55 -0.63 -16.35
CA ALA A 81 -19.42 0.05 -16.99
C ALA A 81 -19.31 -0.27 -18.48
N GLN A 82 -18.93 0.72 -19.28
CA GLN A 82 -18.53 0.57 -20.66
C GLN A 82 -17.02 0.30 -20.82
N GLN A 83 -16.24 0.54 -19.75
CA GLN A 83 -14.79 0.39 -19.77
C GLN A 83 -14.25 0.21 -18.36
N VAL A 84 -13.21 -0.62 -18.23
CA VAL A 84 -12.31 -0.63 -17.06
C VAL A 84 -10.97 -0.07 -17.48
N ILE A 85 -10.50 0.98 -16.79
CA ILE A 85 -9.12 1.47 -16.89
C ILE A 85 -8.29 0.67 -15.89
N ASP A 86 -7.38 -0.14 -16.40
CA ASP A 86 -6.54 -1.05 -15.62
C ASP A 86 -5.70 -0.29 -14.58
N ALA A 87 -5.03 -1.03 -13.71
CA ALA A 87 -4.25 -0.47 -12.62
C ALA A 87 -3.23 0.57 -13.11
N TYR A 88 -3.14 1.66 -12.35
CA TYR A 88 -2.03 2.60 -12.50
C TYR A 88 -0.71 1.85 -12.36
N SER A 89 0.14 1.91 -13.37
CA SER A 89 1.44 1.27 -13.31
C SER A 89 2.50 1.98 -14.13
N ALA A 90 3.70 2.03 -13.56
CA ALA A 90 4.92 2.29 -14.28
C ALA A 90 5.84 1.10 -14.07
N SER A 91 6.39 0.58 -15.14
CA SER A 91 7.30 -0.55 -15.09
C SER A 91 8.61 -0.23 -15.80
N PHE A 92 9.64 -1.00 -15.50
CA PHE A 92 10.88 -0.93 -16.25
C PHE A 92 11.43 -2.31 -16.56
N THR A 93 12.10 -2.40 -17.68
CA THR A 93 12.85 -3.59 -18.08
C THR A 93 14.32 -3.25 -18.08
N LEU A 94 15.12 -3.99 -17.33
CA LEU A 94 16.56 -3.83 -17.32
C LEU A 94 17.15 -4.59 -18.53
N ARG A 95 17.85 -3.87 -19.42
CA ARG A 95 18.64 -4.49 -20.46
C ARG A 95 19.90 -5.09 -19.85
N GLY A 96 20.09 -6.39 -19.99
CA GLY A 96 21.28 -7.08 -19.46
C GLY A 96 21.00 -8.06 -18.32
N GLY A 97 19.73 -8.32 -17.99
CA GLY A 97 19.35 -9.44 -17.11
C GLY A 97 18.51 -9.04 -15.91
N ASN A 98 18.24 -10.03 -15.06
CA ASN A 98 17.49 -9.86 -13.84
C ASN A 98 18.37 -9.23 -12.73
N PRO A 99 18.05 -8.02 -12.23
CA PRO A 99 18.81 -7.37 -11.16
C PRO A 99 18.92 -8.23 -9.90
N LEU A 100 17.90 -9.05 -9.61
CA LEU A 100 17.88 -9.94 -8.44
C LEU A 100 18.90 -11.09 -8.54
N ALA A 101 19.33 -11.41 -9.76
CA ALA A 101 20.34 -12.43 -10.01
C ALA A 101 21.78 -11.88 -10.07
N MET A 102 21.94 -10.57 -10.05
CA MET A 102 23.27 -9.95 -10.12
C MET A 102 24.02 -10.12 -8.80
N LYS A 103 25.29 -10.50 -8.92
CA LYS A 103 26.18 -10.68 -7.78
C LYS A 103 27.03 -9.42 -7.56
N GLY A 104 27.27 -9.14 -6.28
CA GLY A 104 28.11 -8.04 -5.80
C GLY A 104 29.30 -8.57 -4.98
N LYS A 105 29.94 -7.66 -4.28
CA LYS A 105 30.93 -8.02 -3.24
C LYS A 105 30.19 -8.69 -2.07
N PRO A 106 30.80 -9.67 -1.38
CA PRO A 106 30.19 -10.25 -0.17
C PRO A 106 29.78 -9.17 0.83
N LEU A 107 28.57 -9.24 1.39
CA LEU A 107 28.02 -8.24 2.32
C LEU A 107 28.93 -8.01 3.53
N ARG A 108 29.64 -9.04 3.98
CA ARG A 108 30.65 -8.91 5.07
C ARG A 108 31.79 -7.94 4.75
N ARG A 109 32.03 -7.62 3.46
CA ARG A 109 33.10 -6.70 3.02
C ARG A 109 32.58 -5.27 2.81
N VAL A 110 31.27 -5.12 2.56
CA VAL A 110 30.67 -3.80 2.29
C VAL A 110 29.96 -3.21 3.50
N LEU A 111 29.49 -4.05 4.43
CA LEU A 111 28.85 -3.59 5.66
C LEU A 111 29.84 -3.37 6.79
N PRO A 112 29.63 -2.33 7.65
CA PRO A 112 30.37 -2.20 8.91
C PRO A 112 30.18 -3.45 9.80
N ARG A 113 31.18 -3.83 10.60
CA ARG A 113 31.13 -5.07 11.41
C ARG A 113 29.88 -5.21 12.26
N ARG A 114 29.43 -4.14 12.92
CA ARG A 114 28.19 -4.14 13.74
C ARG A 114 26.95 -4.37 12.89
N ALA A 115 26.87 -3.71 11.75
CA ALA A 115 25.75 -3.88 10.82
C ALA A 115 25.72 -5.28 10.22
N TYR A 116 26.88 -5.88 9.91
CA TYR A 116 26.94 -7.25 9.43
C TYR A 116 26.48 -8.25 10.50
N SER A 117 26.77 -8.01 11.78
CA SER A 117 26.23 -8.82 12.87
C SER A 117 24.70 -8.75 12.95
N GLN A 118 24.12 -7.54 12.82
CA GLN A 118 22.68 -7.34 12.75
C GLN A 118 22.08 -8.04 11.51
N TRP A 119 22.72 -7.88 10.34
CA TRP A 119 22.33 -8.57 9.10
C TRP A 119 22.20 -10.08 9.31
N ARG A 120 23.22 -10.71 9.90
CA ARG A 120 23.18 -12.17 10.18
C ARG A 120 22.00 -12.58 11.05
N SER A 121 21.63 -11.77 12.02
CA SER A 121 20.47 -12.03 12.88
C SER A 121 19.16 -11.92 12.10
N LEU A 122 19.00 -10.86 11.30
CA LEU A 122 17.83 -10.66 10.46
C LEU A 122 17.72 -11.69 9.34
N LYS A 123 18.88 -12.03 8.70
CA LYS A 123 18.93 -13.12 7.71
C LYS A 123 18.40 -14.41 8.30
N ARG A 124 18.90 -14.82 9.48
CA ARG A 124 18.45 -16.05 10.15
C ARG A 124 16.96 -16.00 10.47
N LYS A 125 16.47 -14.84 10.92
CA LYS A 125 15.06 -14.67 11.30
C LYS A 125 14.13 -14.73 10.09
N TYR A 126 14.46 -14.08 8.97
CA TYR A 126 13.53 -13.83 7.88
C TYR A 126 13.87 -14.59 6.58
N ILE A 127 15.14 -14.88 6.32
CA ILE A 127 15.59 -15.49 5.04
C ILE A 127 15.98 -16.96 5.22
N GLY A 128 16.51 -17.33 6.39
CA GLY A 128 17.00 -18.67 6.64
C GLY A 128 18.34 -18.98 5.99
N ASP A 129 18.52 -20.20 5.49
CA ASP A 129 19.80 -20.74 5.01
C ASP A 129 20.14 -20.35 3.55
N ASN A 130 19.43 -19.40 2.97
CA ASN A 130 19.77 -18.92 1.63
C ASN A 130 21.04 -18.07 1.66
N ASP A 131 22.17 -18.67 1.28
CA ASP A 131 23.48 -17.99 1.24
C ASP A 131 23.72 -17.17 -0.04
N ASP A 132 22.91 -17.33 -1.07
CA ASP A 132 23.02 -16.54 -2.28
C ASP A 132 22.87 -15.02 -2.03
N VAL A 133 22.09 -14.67 -1.00
CA VAL A 133 21.88 -13.30 -0.58
C VAL A 133 23.17 -12.62 -0.03
N GLU A 134 24.12 -13.39 0.47
CA GLU A 134 25.40 -12.89 1.00
C GLU A 134 26.31 -12.27 -0.08
N THR A 135 26.11 -12.65 -1.33
CA THR A 135 26.82 -12.11 -2.49
C THR A 135 25.90 -11.32 -3.43
N ALA A 136 24.66 -11.09 -3.04
CA ALA A 136 23.76 -10.22 -3.77
C ALA A 136 24.19 -8.75 -3.67
N LEU A 137 23.68 -7.91 -4.57
CA LEU A 137 23.81 -6.46 -4.40
C LEU A 137 23.14 -6.04 -3.09
N PRO A 138 23.69 -5.05 -2.35
CA PRO A 138 23.07 -4.62 -1.07
C PRO A 138 21.59 -4.26 -1.20
N VAL A 139 21.20 -3.62 -2.29
CA VAL A 139 19.80 -3.31 -2.58
C VAL A 139 18.95 -4.56 -2.76
N THR A 140 19.47 -5.57 -3.47
CA THR A 140 18.80 -6.86 -3.63
C THR A 140 18.63 -7.57 -2.29
N ALA A 141 19.67 -7.55 -1.46
CA ALA A 141 19.60 -8.12 -0.11
C ALA A 141 18.53 -7.44 0.76
N ALA A 142 18.39 -6.11 0.65
CA ALA A 142 17.34 -5.35 1.34
C ALA A 142 15.93 -5.74 0.86
N LEU A 143 15.73 -5.85 -0.45
CA LEU A 143 14.45 -6.26 -1.04
C LEU A 143 14.07 -7.69 -0.65
N VAL A 144 15.04 -8.62 -0.65
CA VAL A 144 14.84 -9.99 -0.21
C VAL A 144 14.48 -10.05 1.27
N LEU A 145 15.19 -9.30 2.12
CA LEU A 145 14.88 -9.21 3.56
C LEU A 145 13.45 -8.73 3.77
N ARG A 146 13.08 -7.62 3.15
CA ARG A 146 11.74 -7.02 3.29
C ARG A 146 10.64 -7.96 2.79
N SER A 147 10.82 -8.56 1.61
CA SER A 147 9.83 -9.47 1.02
C SER A 147 9.58 -10.70 1.91
N ASN A 148 10.65 -11.31 2.43
CA ASN A 148 10.52 -12.47 3.32
C ASN A 148 9.91 -12.07 4.67
N ALA A 149 10.28 -10.91 5.21
CA ALA A 149 9.71 -10.41 6.46
C ALA A 149 8.20 -10.17 6.33
N LEU A 150 7.74 -9.55 5.23
CA LEU A 150 6.32 -9.38 4.93
C LEU A 150 5.60 -10.72 4.79
N ALA A 151 6.20 -11.67 4.06
CA ALA A 151 5.61 -13.00 3.86
C ALA A 151 5.45 -13.76 5.18
N GLN A 152 6.46 -13.74 6.06
CA GLN A 152 6.36 -14.34 7.40
C GLN A 152 5.34 -13.63 8.29
N ALA A 153 5.13 -12.33 8.09
CA ALA A 153 4.09 -11.56 8.77
C ALA A 153 2.67 -11.83 8.23
N GLY A 154 2.51 -12.77 7.27
CA GLY A 154 1.23 -13.10 6.65
C GLY A 154 0.76 -12.07 5.64
N LEU A 155 1.64 -11.16 5.21
CA LEU A 155 1.37 -10.15 4.19
C LEU A 155 1.97 -10.58 2.84
N GLY A 156 1.27 -10.31 1.77
CA GLY A 156 1.73 -10.64 0.41
C GLY A 156 1.39 -9.55 -0.59
N ASN A 157 2.13 -9.50 -1.69
CA ASN A 157 1.72 -8.74 -2.85
C ASN A 157 0.52 -9.50 -3.45
N SER A 158 -0.66 -9.15 -2.97
CA SER A 158 -1.86 -9.79 -3.48
C SER A 158 -2.36 -9.00 -4.69
N ASP A 159 -2.10 -9.52 -5.88
CA ASP A 159 -2.86 -9.14 -7.07
C ASP A 159 -4.33 -9.61 -6.98
N ASN A 160 -4.77 -10.08 -5.80
CA ASN A 160 -6.09 -10.63 -5.59
C ASN A 160 -7.17 -9.63 -5.95
N VAL A 161 -7.00 -8.36 -5.55
CA VAL A 161 -7.96 -7.29 -5.86
C VAL A 161 -8.03 -7.03 -7.36
N LEU A 162 -6.88 -6.89 -8.02
CA LEU A 162 -6.84 -6.66 -9.47
C LEU A 162 -7.30 -7.88 -10.27
N ARG A 163 -6.94 -9.09 -9.84
CA ARG A 163 -7.45 -10.31 -10.48
C ARG A 163 -8.96 -10.43 -10.37
N GLU A 164 -9.53 -10.07 -9.22
CA GLU A 164 -10.97 -10.07 -9.04
C GLU A 164 -11.64 -8.99 -9.91
N LEU A 165 -11.06 -7.79 -9.97
CA LEU A 165 -11.49 -6.71 -10.86
C LEU A 165 -11.52 -7.20 -12.33
N HIS A 166 -10.45 -7.85 -12.80
CA HIS A 166 -10.37 -8.40 -14.14
C HIS A 166 -11.34 -9.58 -14.35
N ARG A 167 -11.56 -10.41 -13.32
CA ARG A 167 -12.55 -11.49 -13.38
C ARG A 167 -13.96 -10.95 -13.56
N LEU A 168 -14.32 -9.91 -12.82
CA LEU A 168 -15.60 -9.21 -12.93
C LEU A 168 -15.75 -8.55 -14.31
N ALA A 169 -14.74 -7.78 -14.76
CA ALA A 169 -14.75 -7.17 -16.08
C ALA A 169 -14.98 -8.21 -17.19
N LYS A 170 -14.33 -9.37 -17.10
CA LYS A 170 -14.52 -10.48 -18.03
C LYS A 170 -15.94 -11.08 -17.94
N ALA A 171 -16.46 -11.26 -16.73
CA ALA A 171 -17.79 -11.83 -16.51
C ALA A 171 -18.90 -10.96 -17.10
N TYR A 172 -18.77 -9.64 -16.98
CA TYR A 172 -19.70 -8.65 -17.53
C TYR A 172 -19.31 -8.18 -18.94
N GLN A 173 -18.29 -8.77 -19.56
CA GLN A 173 -17.83 -8.47 -20.93
C GLN A 173 -17.39 -7.01 -21.11
N VAL A 174 -16.90 -6.38 -20.04
CA VAL A 174 -16.41 -5.00 -20.07
C VAL A 174 -14.93 -4.97 -20.51
N PRO A 175 -14.58 -4.17 -21.54
CA PRO A 175 -13.22 -4.10 -22.03
C PRO A 175 -12.28 -3.45 -20.99
N VAL A 176 -11.09 -4.04 -20.84
CA VAL A 176 -10.02 -3.52 -19.97
C VAL A 176 -9.00 -2.80 -20.82
N THR A 177 -8.71 -1.54 -20.47
CA THR A 177 -7.77 -0.67 -21.18
C THR A 177 -6.51 -0.44 -20.33
N ASN A 178 -5.34 -0.65 -20.93
CA ASN A 178 -4.03 -0.46 -20.30
C ASN A 178 -3.11 0.52 -21.05
N SER A 179 -3.64 1.30 -21.98
CA SER A 179 -2.88 2.24 -22.82
C SER A 179 -2.18 3.37 -22.05
N HIS A 180 -2.59 3.59 -20.80
CA HIS A 180 -2.00 4.57 -19.88
C HIS A 180 -0.72 4.06 -19.19
N GLN A 181 -0.45 2.75 -19.24
CA GLN A 181 0.73 2.18 -18.58
C GLN A 181 2.02 2.63 -19.26
N VAL A 182 3.05 2.86 -18.44
CA VAL A 182 4.38 3.29 -18.91
C VAL A 182 5.39 2.20 -18.64
N THR A 183 6.11 1.80 -19.67
CA THR A 183 7.24 0.87 -19.55
C THR A 183 8.51 1.54 -20.05
N LYS A 184 9.54 1.61 -19.23
CA LYS A 184 10.86 2.11 -19.61
C LYS A 184 11.89 0.99 -19.69
N ILE A 185 12.78 1.10 -20.67
CA ILE A 185 13.95 0.23 -20.78
C ILE A 185 15.13 0.95 -20.16
N ILE A 186 15.70 0.36 -19.10
CA ILE A 186 16.90 0.86 -18.44
C ILE A 186 18.11 0.12 -19.02
N SER A 187 19.08 0.85 -19.50
CA SER A 187 20.25 0.29 -20.24
C SER A 187 21.23 -0.45 -19.33
N GLY A 188 21.16 -0.25 -18.02
CA GLY A 188 22.01 -0.91 -17.03
C GLY A 188 21.71 -0.41 -15.64
N LEU A 189 22.22 -1.12 -14.63
CA LEU A 189 22.15 -0.65 -13.25
C LEU A 189 23.15 0.50 -13.06
N PRO A 190 22.84 1.48 -12.18
CA PRO A 190 23.83 2.43 -11.74
C PRO A 190 25.06 1.70 -11.18
N THR A 191 26.24 2.09 -11.64
CA THR A 191 27.52 1.50 -11.24
C THR A 191 28.42 2.52 -10.56
N GLY A 192 29.49 2.05 -9.94
CA GLY A 192 30.47 2.91 -9.25
C GLY A 192 30.20 3.05 -7.76
N LYS A 193 31.09 3.83 -7.11
CA LYS A 193 31.12 3.97 -5.64
C LYS A 193 29.83 4.58 -5.06
N ASP A 194 29.21 5.51 -5.76
CA ASP A 194 27.99 6.17 -5.30
C ASP A 194 26.78 5.26 -5.37
N ALA A 195 26.67 4.42 -6.40
CA ALA A 195 25.62 3.42 -6.48
C ALA A 195 25.77 2.34 -5.40
N GLU A 196 27.00 1.88 -5.17
CA GLU A 196 27.32 0.94 -4.09
C GLU A 196 26.97 1.54 -2.72
N ARG A 197 27.33 2.80 -2.46
CA ARG A 197 26.99 3.51 -1.23
C ARG A 197 25.48 3.61 -1.03
N ARG A 198 24.72 4.10 -2.03
CA ARG A 198 23.25 4.16 -1.95
C ARG A 198 22.63 2.80 -1.66
N GLY A 199 23.11 1.73 -2.30
CA GLY A 199 22.64 0.38 -2.03
C GLY A 199 22.92 -0.07 -0.60
N VAL A 200 24.09 0.24 -0.05
CA VAL A 200 24.43 -0.04 1.34
C VAL A 200 23.56 0.78 2.30
N ASP A 201 23.37 2.07 2.05
CA ASP A 201 22.54 2.94 2.87
C ASP A 201 21.09 2.45 2.90
N PHE A 202 20.56 2.02 1.74
CA PHE A 202 19.23 1.42 1.65
C PHE A 202 19.13 0.12 2.46
N LEU A 203 20.10 -0.77 2.37
CA LEU A 203 20.13 -2.00 3.18
C LEU A 203 20.19 -1.68 4.68
N LEU A 204 21.03 -0.73 5.09
CA LEU A 204 21.14 -0.31 6.47
C LEU A 204 19.83 0.30 7.01
N ALA A 205 19.14 1.10 6.21
CA ALA A 205 17.83 1.66 6.55
C ALA A 205 16.77 0.55 6.69
N THR A 206 16.71 -0.37 5.73
CA THR A 206 15.80 -1.53 5.78
C THR A 206 16.03 -2.37 7.03
N MET A 207 17.29 -2.66 7.36
CA MET A 207 17.62 -3.44 8.55
C MET A 207 17.24 -2.76 9.86
N ARG A 208 17.34 -1.42 9.94
CA ARG A 208 16.92 -0.68 11.13
C ARG A 208 15.41 -0.65 11.32
N ASN A 209 14.67 -0.59 10.24
CA ASN A 209 13.24 -0.27 10.27
C ASN A 209 12.33 -1.48 10.02
N VAL A 210 12.88 -2.67 9.71
CA VAL A 210 12.08 -3.82 9.26
C VAL A 210 10.91 -4.16 10.21
N GLU A 211 11.11 -4.10 11.52
CA GLU A 211 10.07 -4.43 12.50
C GLU A 211 8.96 -3.36 12.55
N SER A 212 9.34 -2.07 12.58
CA SER A 212 8.36 -0.97 12.55
C SER A 212 7.62 -0.91 11.23
N ASP A 213 8.32 -1.19 10.11
CA ASP A 213 7.71 -1.25 8.78
C ASP A 213 6.69 -2.38 8.68
N LEU A 214 6.94 -3.53 9.32
CA LEU A 214 5.97 -4.63 9.38
C LEU A 214 4.72 -4.26 10.17
N GLN A 215 4.86 -3.59 11.32
CA GLN A 215 3.72 -3.12 12.11
C GLN A 215 2.88 -2.12 11.31
N ALA A 216 3.53 -1.12 10.70
CA ALA A 216 2.85 -0.15 9.86
C ALA A 216 2.17 -0.80 8.64
N ALA A 217 2.80 -1.80 8.03
CA ALA A 217 2.20 -2.52 6.90
C ALA A 217 0.96 -3.32 7.32
N ARG A 218 0.96 -3.98 8.49
CA ARG A 218 -0.21 -4.67 9.04
C ARG A 218 -1.35 -3.69 9.32
N ALA A 219 -1.07 -2.57 9.98
CA ALA A 219 -2.07 -1.56 10.29
C ALA A 219 -2.73 -1.01 9.02
N ARG A 220 -1.95 -0.69 7.98
CA ARG A 220 -2.49 -0.24 6.69
C ARG A 220 -3.31 -1.32 5.99
N ALA A 221 -2.83 -2.55 5.99
CA ALA A 221 -3.54 -3.66 5.37
C ALA A 221 -4.89 -3.95 6.04
N ASN A 222 -4.94 -3.88 7.37
CA ASN A 222 -6.18 -4.03 8.14
C ASN A 222 -7.13 -2.87 7.88
N ALA A 223 -6.66 -1.62 7.95
CA ALA A 223 -7.46 -0.43 7.66
C ALA A 223 -8.06 -0.48 6.26
N TRP A 224 -7.27 -0.89 5.26
CA TRP A 224 -7.77 -1.07 3.90
C TRP A 224 -8.84 -2.15 3.81
N ALA A 225 -8.63 -3.30 4.45
CA ALA A 225 -9.56 -4.42 4.37
C ALA A 225 -10.95 -4.07 4.92
N VAL A 226 -11.01 -3.27 5.98
CA VAL A 226 -12.28 -2.83 6.60
C VAL A 226 -12.79 -1.49 6.05
N GLY A 227 -12.08 -0.88 5.10
CA GLY A 227 -12.48 0.39 4.48
C GLY A 227 -12.26 1.63 5.35
N ASP A 228 -11.39 1.56 6.36
CA ASP A 228 -11.09 2.70 7.24
C ASP A 228 -10.15 3.71 6.54
N ILE A 229 -10.74 4.57 5.71
CA ILE A 229 -10.03 5.63 4.99
C ILE A 229 -9.43 6.66 5.96
N GLY A 230 -10.09 6.91 7.09
CA GLY A 230 -9.58 7.82 8.12
C GLY A 230 -8.24 7.36 8.68
N ALA A 231 -8.15 6.08 9.07
CA ALA A 231 -6.90 5.49 9.54
C ALA A 231 -5.83 5.46 8.45
N LEU A 232 -6.19 5.15 7.19
CA LEU A 232 -5.26 5.18 6.05
C LEU A 232 -4.71 6.58 5.81
N ARG A 233 -5.56 7.62 5.87
CA ARG A 233 -5.17 9.03 5.71
C ARG A 233 -4.24 9.49 6.83
N ALA A 234 -4.57 9.16 8.08
CA ALA A 234 -3.73 9.49 9.23
C ALA A 234 -2.33 8.84 9.13
N GLN A 235 -2.28 7.60 8.68
CA GLN A 235 -1.02 6.89 8.45
C GLN A 235 -0.25 7.48 7.26
N ALA A 236 -0.91 7.84 6.17
CA ALA A 236 -0.28 8.48 5.03
C ALA A 236 0.31 9.86 5.39
N ALA A 237 -0.37 10.64 6.22
CA ALA A 237 0.11 11.93 6.70
C ALA A 237 1.31 11.81 7.65
N ALA A 238 1.36 10.74 8.46
CA ALA A 238 2.48 10.45 9.36
C ALA A 238 3.69 9.84 8.61
N ASP A 239 3.46 9.28 7.44
CA ASP A 239 4.41 8.45 6.71
C ASP A 239 4.88 9.17 5.43
N THR A 240 5.76 10.17 5.62
CA THR A 240 6.60 10.66 4.50
C THR A 240 7.40 9.52 3.87
N THR A 241 7.44 8.38 4.52
CA THR A 241 8.13 7.15 4.15
C THR A 241 7.41 6.40 3.03
N VAL A 242 6.08 6.54 2.81
CA VAL A 242 5.41 5.78 1.75
C VAL A 242 5.82 6.30 0.36
N ALA A 243 5.89 7.61 0.17
CA ALA A 243 6.44 8.18 -1.06
C ALA A 243 7.94 7.87 -1.19
N GLN A 244 8.69 7.92 -0.07
CA GLN A 244 10.09 7.51 0.00
C GLN A 244 10.28 6.00 -0.17
N LEU A 245 9.35 5.16 0.28
CA LEU A 245 9.37 3.71 0.06
C LEU A 245 9.11 3.35 -1.40
N TYR A 246 8.25 4.08 -2.10
CA TYR A 246 8.12 3.93 -3.55
C TYR A 246 9.35 4.45 -4.28
N ALA A 247 9.86 5.61 -3.91
CA ALA A 247 11.12 6.15 -4.43
C ALA A 247 12.30 5.23 -4.09
N SER A 248 12.37 4.70 -2.87
CA SER A 248 13.41 3.76 -2.45
C SER A 248 13.17 2.31 -2.87
N SER A 249 11.97 1.96 -3.32
CA SER A 249 11.69 0.68 -3.99
C SER A 249 12.28 0.62 -5.40
N TRP A 250 12.74 1.77 -5.95
CA TRP A 250 13.35 1.89 -7.26
C TRP A 250 14.83 2.31 -7.18
N PRO A 251 15.68 1.50 -6.51
CA PRO A 251 17.08 1.86 -6.30
C PRO A 251 17.91 1.95 -7.58
N TYR A 252 17.28 1.67 -8.72
CA TYR A 252 17.89 1.62 -10.04
C TYR A 252 17.64 2.89 -10.86
N LEU A 253 16.80 3.81 -10.35
CA LEU A 253 16.52 5.11 -10.95
C LEU A 253 17.11 6.21 -10.09
N THR A 254 17.52 7.29 -10.71
CA THR A 254 17.78 8.55 -10.02
C THR A 254 16.44 9.19 -9.59
N ASP A 255 16.49 10.12 -8.64
CA ASP A 255 15.29 10.84 -8.21
C ASP A 255 14.64 11.61 -9.38
N GLU A 256 15.46 12.14 -10.31
CA GLU A 256 14.98 12.83 -11.50
C GLU A 256 14.29 11.86 -12.48
N GLU A 257 14.88 10.70 -12.75
CA GLU A 257 14.28 9.67 -13.60
C GLU A 257 12.97 9.14 -13.02
N LEU A 258 12.92 8.93 -11.69
CA LEU A 258 11.72 8.52 -10.99
C LEU A 258 10.63 9.58 -11.08
N ALA A 259 10.96 10.86 -10.82
CA ALA A 259 10.04 11.97 -10.94
C ALA A 259 9.52 12.14 -12.38
N ALA A 260 10.38 11.96 -13.38
CA ALA A 260 9.98 12.02 -14.79
C ALA A 260 9.03 10.86 -15.14
N LEU A 261 9.33 9.64 -14.68
CA LEU A 261 8.47 8.48 -14.90
C LEU A 261 7.10 8.65 -14.24
N THR A 262 7.06 9.14 -13.00
CA THR A 262 5.82 9.44 -12.27
C THR A 262 4.98 10.47 -13.02
N ARG A 263 5.58 11.60 -13.43
CA ARG A 263 4.87 12.64 -14.20
C ARG A 263 4.29 12.10 -15.51
N GLU A 264 5.04 11.26 -16.23
CA GLU A 264 4.57 10.65 -17.49
C GLU A 264 3.39 9.70 -17.24
N THR A 265 3.47 8.87 -16.20
CA THR A 265 2.42 7.91 -15.85
C THR A 265 1.16 8.63 -15.38
N ASP A 266 1.30 9.66 -14.54
CA ASP A 266 0.19 10.53 -14.10
C ASP A 266 -0.51 11.20 -15.28
N ALA A 267 0.26 11.76 -16.21
CA ALA A 267 -0.31 12.44 -17.38
C ALA A 267 -1.10 11.48 -18.27
N LYS A 268 -0.56 10.28 -18.52
CA LYS A 268 -1.23 9.25 -19.32
C LYS A 268 -2.50 8.72 -18.63
N TRP A 269 -2.43 8.47 -17.33
CA TRP A 269 -3.61 8.01 -16.58
C TRP A 269 -4.69 9.09 -16.57
N LEU A 270 -4.33 10.35 -16.29
CA LEU A 270 -5.27 11.48 -16.30
C LEU A 270 -5.93 11.65 -17.68
N GLN A 271 -5.14 11.54 -18.75
CA GLN A 271 -5.68 11.60 -20.11
C GLN A 271 -6.69 10.47 -20.38
N ALA A 272 -6.39 9.23 -19.92
CA ALA A 272 -7.30 8.10 -20.06
C ALA A 272 -8.61 8.34 -19.27
N ALA A 273 -8.50 8.80 -18.03
CA ALA A 273 -9.63 9.12 -17.15
C ALA A 273 -10.53 10.22 -17.76
N VAL A 274 -9.96 11.34 -18.18
CA VAL A 274 -10.69 12.46 -18.82
C VAL A 274 -11.34 12.02 -20.12
N THR A 275 -10.65 11.20 -20.92
CA THR A 275 -11.23 10.68 -22.16
C THR A 275 -12.44 9.78 -21.88
N ALA A 276 -12.34 8.91 -20.88
CA ALA A 276 -13.44 8.04 -20.47
C ALA A 276 -14.62 8.85 -19.93
N LEU A 277 -14.40 9.82 -19.05
CA LEU A 277 -15.41 10.73 -18.51
C LEU A 277 -16.19 11.52 -19.58
N LYS A 278 -15.58 11.76 -20.74
CA LYS A 278 -16.24 12.45 -21.85
C LYS A 278 -17.03 11.53 -22.78
N ARG A 279 -16.83 10.21 -22.69
CA ARG A 279 -17.39 9.25 -23.65
C ARG A 279 -18.37 8.24 -23.05
N ASN A 280 -18.12 7.83 -21.81
CA ASN A 280 -18.82 6.71 -21.18
C ASN A 280 -19.72 7.23 -20.07
N HIS A 281 -20.90 6.66 -19.92
CA HIS A 281 -21.75 6.92 -18.76
C HIS A 281 -21.11 6.38 -17.48
N THR A 282 -20.58 5.17 -17.55
CA THR A 282 -19.91 4.55 -16.41
C THR A 282 -18.57 3.98 -16.82
N THR A 283 -17.53 4.34 -16.08
CA THR A 283 -16.18 3.78 -16.20
C THR A 283 -15.69 3.38 -14.82
N VAL A 284 -15.00 2.25 -14.72
CA VAL A 284 -14.32 1.84 -13.49
C VAL A 284 -12.81 1.95 -13.70
N ALA A 285 -12.10 2.45 -12.70
CA ALA A 285 -10.63 2.51 -12.70
C ALA A 285 -10.06 2.05 -11.37
N SER A 286 -8.78 1.74 -11.33
CA SER A 286 -8.07 1.50 -10.08
C SER A 286 -6.85 2.39 -9.95
N LEU A 287 -6.60 2.87 -8.72
CA LEU A 287 -5.41 3.62 -8.33
C LEU A 287 -4.88 3.10 -7.00
N PRO A 288 -3.56 3.13 -6.77
CA PRO A 288 -3.04 2.97 -5.42
C PRO A 288 -3.70 3.96 -4.46
N ILE A 289 -4.21 3.47 -3.32
CA ILE A 289 -5.04 4.29 -2.42
C ILE A 289 -4.31 5.54 -1.91
N PHE A 290 -3.00 5.47 -1.71
CA PHE A 290 -2.21 6.63 -1.29
C PHE A 290 -2.23 7.79 -2.31
N MET A 291 -2.45 7.51 -3.61
CA MET A 291 -2.60 8.54 -4.65
C MET A 291 -3.97 9.22 -4.57
N LEU A 292 -4.99 8.51 -4.09
CA LEU A 292 -6.33 9.05 -3.82
C LEU A 292 -6.34 9.89 -2.54
N LEU A 293 -5.48 9.56 -1.59
CA LEU A 293 -5.34 10.29 -0.33
C LEU A 293 -4.40 11.50 -0.42
N ASP A 294 -3.67 11.67 -1.54
CA ASP A 294 -2.83 12.86 -1.77
C ASP A 294 -3.70 14.05 -2.17
N GLU A 295 -3.78 15.04 -1.28
CA GLU A 295 -4.58 16.26 -1.49
C GLU A 295 -4.15 17.08 -2.72
N ARG A 296 -2.92 16.93 -3.19
CA ARG A 296 -2.37 17.59 -4.39
C ARG A 296 -2.19 16.63 -5.56
N GLY A 297 -2.70 15.40 -5.43
CA GLY A 297 -2.56 14.32 -6.39
C GLY A 297 -3.52 14.39 -7.58
N LEU A 298 -3.82 13.22 -8.14
CA LEU A 298 -4.63 13.09 -9.36
C LEU A 298 -6.07 13.59 -9.16
N LEU A 299 -6.68 13.39 -7.98
CA LEU A 299 -8.04 13.91 -7.71
C LEU A 299 -8.11 15.43 -7.70
N ALA A 300 -7.08 16.11 -7.15
CA ALA A 300 -7.02 17.57 -7.19
C ALA A 300 -6.90 18.08 -8.63
N ARG A 301 -6.16 17.39 -9.48
CA ARG A 301 -6.05 17.73 -10.90
C ARG A 301 -7.37 17.53 -11.64
N LEU A 302 -8.13 16.48 -11.35
CA LEU A 302 -9.47 16.26 -11.91
C LEU A 302 -10.44 17.37 -11.47
N ARG A 303 -10.38 17.80 -10.19
CA ARG A 303 -11.15 18.98 -9.72
C ARG A 303 -10.77 20.25 -10.46
N ALA A 304 -9.48 20.47 -10.73
CA ALA A 304 -9.00 21.63 -11.49
C ALA A 304 -9.44 21.62 -12.97
N GLU A 305 -9.70 20.45 -13.54
CA GLU A 305 -10.30 20.26 -14.86
C GLU A 305 -11.83 20.53 -14.87
N GLY A 306 -12.42 20.82 -13.71
CA GLY A 306 -13.84 21.14 -13.57
C GLY A 306 -14.75 19.94 -13.25
N PHE A 307 -14.21 18.77 -12.95
CA PHE A 307 -14.99 17.61 -12.56
C PHE A 307 -15.35 17.64 -11.06
N GLU A 308 -16.55 17.18 -10.74
CA GLU A 308 -16.92 16.94 -9.35
C GLU A 308 -16.25 15.65 -8.84
N VAL A 309 -15.68 15.70 -7.65
CA VAL A 309 -15.02 14.52 -7.03
C VAL A 309 -15.64 14.28 -5.68
N ILE A 310 -16.29 13.12 -5.53
CA ILE A 310 -16.92 12.64 -4.30
C ILE A 310 -16.04 11.55 -3.71
N GLU A 311 -15.71 11.68 -2.44
CA GLU A 311 -14.99 10.66 -1.68
C GLU A 311 -16.00 9.68 -1.06
N PRO A 312 -15.64 8.39 -0.89
CA PRO A 312 -16.53 7.44 -0.23
C PRO A 312 -16.84 7.87 1.20
N ALA A 313 -18.07 7.62 1.63
CA ALA A 313 -18.46 7.83 3.02
C ALA A 313 -17.66 6.89 3.94
N TYR A 314 -17.34 7.37 5.15
CA TYR A 314 -16.65 6.60 6.20
C TYR A 314 -17.60 5.62 6.85
#